data_da759a03142302d7b4a3ef683033a871
#
_entry.id   da759a03142302d7b4a3ef683033a871
#
_cell.length_a   1.000
_cell.length_b   1.000
_cell.length_c   1.000
_cell.angle_alpha   90.00
_cell.angle_beta   90.00
_cell.angle_gamma   90.00
#
_symmetry.space_group_name_H-M   'P 1'
#
loop_
_entity.id
_entity.type
_entity.pdbx_description
1 polymer ?
#
loop_
_entity_poly.entity_id
_entity_poly.type
_entity_poly.pdbx_seq_one_letter_code
_entity_poly.pdbx_strand_id
1 'polypeptide(L)'
;MTDINKTIQKWHASFSKGTDFDSWGQLVEAIDEYHILARHLQKEVQSSNSFDLTEDQKKTLGKVATCLELRSATLESTHPQEEFKLEDLKKLEPIIKNILTFNKDFPFDVQPVPVRKILAPGEEENLELEEEDDAGAGSPDSFTTKVPGAFEGTLLPRLPSEPKMTLLTINIEKIGLKDAGQCIDPYISVSIKDLNGIDLNHMQDTPVVSRKEDTYIHFNVDIEIQKHLERLPKGAAIFFELKHYKPKKRFTSTKCFAFMEMDEIKPGPIIVELYKKPTDFKRKKLNLLTKKPLYLHLRQTLHKE
;
A
#
# COMPACT_ATOMS: atom_id res chain seq x y z
N MET A 1 0.07 -15.89 -33.37
CA MET A 1 -0.60 -16.06 -32.06
C MET A 1 -1.14 -14.70 -31.70
N THR A 2 -2.44 -14.58 -31.45
CA THR A 2 -3.09 -13.35 -31.02
C THR A 2 -2.54 -12.91 -29.66
N ASP A 3 -2.47 -11.60 -29.39
CA ASP A 3 -1.89 -11.08 -28.15
C ASP A 3 -2.63 -11.60 -26.89
N ILE A 4 -3.93 -11.91 -27.01
CA ILE A 4 -4.71 -12.50 -25.92
C ILE A 4 -4.21 -13.90 -25.53
N ASN A 5 -3.82 -14.76 -26.48
CA ASN A 5 -3.30 -16.09 -26.15
C ASN A 5 -1.97 -16.02 -25.37
N LYS A 6 -1.11 -15.05 -25.67
CA LYS A 6 0.11 -14.78 -24.88
C LYS A 6 -0.21 -14.32 -23.48
N THR A 7 -1.25 -13.51 -23.33
CA THR A 7 -1.71 -13.02 -22.03
C THR A 7 -2.27 -14.15 -21.18
N ILE A 8 -3.09 -15.03 -21.74
CA ILE A 8 -3.62 -16.22 -21.07
C ILE A 8 -2.48 -17.14 -20.61
N GLN A 9 -1.48 -17.36 -21.45
CA GLN A 9 -0.30 -18.14 -21.07
C GLN A 9 0.47 -17.53 -19.89
N LYS A 10 0.58 -16.21 -19.83
CA LYS A 10 1.19 -15.51 -18.69
C LYS A 10 0.37 -15.69 -17.41
N TRP A 11 -0.96 -15.56 -17.48
CA TRP A 11 -1.85 -15.79 -16.35
C TRP A 11 -1.74 -17.23 -15.84
N HIS A 12 -1.76 -18.21 -16.75
CA HIS A 12 -1.59 -19.62 -16.38
C HIS A 12 -0.23 -19.89 -15.74
N ALA A 13 0.85 -19.33 -16.27
CA ALA A 13 2.20 -19.46 -15.69
C ALA A 13 2.29 -18.85 -14.29
N SER A 14 1.71 -17.65 -14.07
CA SER A 14 1.65 -17.01 -12.75
C SER A 14 0.80 -17.83 -11.78
N PHE A 15 -0.35 -18.37 -12.23
CA PHE A 15 -1.19 -19.25 -11.43
C PHE A 15 -0.45 -20.51 -10.97
N SER A 16 0.21 -21.23 -11.91
CA SER A 16 1.00 -22.42 -11.59
C SER A 16 2.12 -22.11 -10.60
N LYS A 17 2.83 -21.01 -10.82
CA LYS A 17 3.89 -20.56 -9.90
C LYS A 17 3.36 -20.29 -8.49
N GLY A 18 2.22 -19.60 -8.36
CA GLY A 18 1.60 -19.33 -7.06
C GLY A 18 1.17 -20.62 -6.36
N THR A 19 0.52 -21.56 -7.09
CA THR A 19 0.11 -22.86 -6.52
C THR A 19 1.28 -23.76 -6.16
N ASP A 20 2.40 -23.68 -6.88
CA ASP A 20 3.62 -24.39 -6.54
C ASP A 20 4.22 -23.87 -5.23
N PHE A 21 4.36 -22.55 -5.07
CA PHE A 21 4.82 -21.93 -3.82
C PHE A 21 3.93 -22.30 -2.64
N ASP A 22 2.61 -22.24 -2.82
CA ASP A 22 1.63 -22.63 -1.81
C ASP A 22 1.79 -24.12 -1.42
N SER A 23 1.97 -25.01 -2.39
CA SER A 23 2.17 -26.44 -2.14
C SER A 23 3.48 -26.76 -1.42
N TRP A 24 4.50 -25.90 -1.58
CA TRP A 24 5.80 -26.03 -0.92
C TRP A 24 5.86 -25.35 0.44
N GLY A 25 4.79 -24.68 0.86
CA GLY A 25 4.71 -23.94 2.11
C GLY A 25 5.46 -22.60 2.08
N GLN A 26 5.78 -22.11 0.89
CA GLN A 26 6.35 -20.76 0.68
C GLN A 26 5.21 -19.75 0.61
N LEU A 27 4.59 -19.49 1.77
CA LEU A 27 3.32 -18.79 1.85
C LEU A 27 3.41 -17.32 1.40
N VAL A 28 4.51 -16.65 1.71
CA VAL A 28 4.71 -15.24 1.33
C VAL A 28 4.80 -15.10 -0.18
N GLU A 29 5.58 -15.95 -0.83
CA GLU A 29 5.73 -15.97 -2.27
C GLU A 29 4.43 -16.37 -2.98
N ALA A 30 3.67 -17.29 -2.39
CA ALA A 30 2.35 -17.68 -2.89
C ALA A 30 1.35 -16.52 -2.84
N ILE A 31 1.26 -15.83 -1.71
CA ILE A 31 0.41 -14.64 -1.51
C ILE A 31 0.74 -13.56 -2.53
N ASP A 32 2.03 -13.25 -2.71
CA ASP A 32 2.48 -12.23 -3.66
C ASP A 32 2.07 -12.59 -5.11
N GLU A 33 2.27 -13.84 -5.55
CA GLU A 33 1.88 -14.29 -6.89
C GLU A 33 0.36 -14.25 -7.08
N TYR A 34 -0.43 -14.65 -6.07
CA TYR A 34 -1.88 -14.60 -6.13
C TYR A 34 -2.39 -13.16 -6.21
N HIS A 35 -1.83 -12.23 -5.45
CA HIS A 35 -2.18 -10.81 -5.53
C HIS A 35 -1.79 -10.18 -6.87
N ILE A 36 -0.63 -10.54 -7.42
CA ILE A 36 -0.19 -10.05 -8.74
C ILE A 36 -1.16 -10.54 -9.82
N LEU A 37 -1.49 -11.83 -9.79
CA LEU A 37 -2.41 -12.42 -10.77
C LEU A 37 -3.82 -11.84 -10.64
N ALA A 38 -4.37 -11.76 -9.43
CA ALA A 38 -5.69 -11.20 -9.18
C ALA A 38 -5.82 -9.76 -9.75
N ARG A 39 -4.82 -8.90 -9.51
CA ARG A 39 -4.77 -7.54 -10.08
C ARG A 39 -4.72 -7.53 -11.60
N HIS A 40 -3.97 -8.46 -12.22
CA HIS A 40 -3.93 -8.55 -13.68
C HIS A 40 -5.28 -8.95 -14.26
N LEU A 41 -5.97 -9.93 -13.65
CA LEU A 41 -7.29 -10.36 -14.07
C LEU A 41 -8.33 -9.24 -13.90
N GLN A 42 -8.33 -8.55 -12.76
CA GLN A 42 -9.21 -7.41 -12.49
C GLN A 42 -9.01 -6.27 -13.48
N LYS A 43 -7.76 -5.96 -13.82
CA LYS A 43 -7.44 -4.95 -14.83
C LYS A 43 -8.02 -5.30 -16.19
N GLU A 44 -7.96 -6.57 -16.57
CA GLU A 44 -8.53 -7.02 -17.85
C GLU A 44 -10.06 -6.96 -17.85
N VAL A 45 -10.69 -7.31 -16.74
CA VAL A 45 -12.16 -7.17 -16.54
C VAL A 45 -12.62 -5.73 -16.71
N GLN A 46 -11.84 -4.74 -16.23
CA GLN A 46 -12.15 -3.30 -16.32
C GLN A 46 -11.81 -2.68 -17.67
N SER A 47 -11.01 -3.34 -18.49
CA SER A 47 -10.58 -2.81 -19.77
C SER A 47 -11.75 -2.69 -20.73
N SER A 48 -12.17 -1.46 -21.04
CA SER A 48 -13.20 -1.16 -22.05
C SER A 48 -12.74 -1.46 -23.48
N ASN A 49 -11.43 -1.64 -23.69
CA ASN A 49 -10.81 -1.85 -24.99
C ASN A 49 -10.39 -3.30 -25.26
N SER A 50 -10.73 -4.26 -24.40
CA SER A 50 -10.47 -5.67 -24.67
C SER A 50 -11.54 -6.21 -25.63
N PHE A 51 -11.36 -5.97 -26.93
CA PHE A 51 -12.18 -6.56 -28.01
C PHE A 51 -12.09 -8.09 -28.08
N ASP A 52 -11.21 -8.69 -27.29
CA ASP A 52 -10.88 -10.12 -27.35
C ASP A 52 -11.65 -10.98 -26.32
N LEU A 53 -12.34 -10.38 -25.33
CA LEU A 53 -13.07 -11.11 -24.27
C LEU A 53 -14.55 -10.70 -24.21
N THR A 54 -15.43 -11.70 -24.12
CA THR A 54 -16.87 -11.46 -23.91
C THR A 54 -17.14 -11.07 -22.44
N GLU A 55 -18.31 -10.45 -22.19
CA GLU A 55 -18.72 -10.08 -20.83
C GLU A 55 -18.81 -11.28 -19.87
N ASP A 56 -19.21 -12.46 -20.36
CA ASP A 56 -19.25 -13.66 -19.55
C ASP A 56 -17.84 -14.20 -19.21
N GLN A 57 -16.89 -14.04 -20.14
CA GLN A 57 -15.48 -14.36 -19.89
C GLN A 57 -14.87 -13.38 -18.87
N LYS A 58 -15.20 -12.09 -18.96
CA LYS A 58 -14.79 -11.08 -17.97
C LYS A 58 -15.38 -11.39 -16.59
N LYS A 59 -16.68 -11.74 -16.49
CA LYS A 59 -17.28 -12.18 -15.22
C LYS A 59 -16.57 -13.39 -14.64
N THR A 60 -16.22 -14.37 -15.48
CA THR A 60 -15.49 -15.56 -15.06
C THR A 60 -14.09 -15.20 -14.54
N LEU A 61 -13.35 -14.32 -15.21
CA LEU A 61 -12.06 -13.81 -14.73
C LEU A 61 -12.18 -13.06 -13.41
N GLY A 62 -13.24 -12.26 -13.24
CA GLY A 62 -13.54 -11.60 -11.98
C GLY A 62 -13.76 -12.56 -10.81
N LYS A 63 -14.49 -13.67 -11.05
CA LYS A 63 -14.66 -14.74 -10.06
C LYS A 63 -13.35 -15.45 -9.73
N VAL A 64 -12.50 -15.71 -10.73
CA VAL A 64 -11.15 -16.27 -10.51
C VAL A 64 -10.31 -15.33 -9.63
N ALA A 65 -10.32 -14.04 -9.92
CA ALA A 65 -9.60 -13.05 -9.11
C ALA A 65 -10.07 -13.06 -7.64
N THR A 66 -11.39 -13.11 -7.41
CA THR A 66 -11.97 -13.25 -6.06
C THR A 66 -11.47 -14.50 -5.33
N CYS A 67 -11.41 -15.65 -6.02
CA CYS A 67 -10.90 -16.88 -5.40
C CYS A 67 -9.42 -16.80 -5.04
N LEU A 68 -8.60 -16.12 -5.85
CA LEU A 68 -7.19 -15.85 -5.52
C LEU A 68 -7.05 -14.97 -4.28
N GLU A 69 -7.86 -13.93 -4.15
CA GLU A 69 -7.89 -13.06 -2.97
C GLU A 69 -8.37 -13.81 -1.71
N LEU A 70 -9.39 -14.68 -1.83
CA LEU A 70 -9.84 -15.52 -0.73
C LEU A 70 -8.73 -16.47 -0.26
N ARG A 71 -7.97 -17.08 -1.19
CA ARG A 71 -6.83 -17.93 -0.82
C ARG A 71 -5.73 -17.13 -0.15
N SER A 72 -5.37 -15.95 -0.67
CA SER A 72 -4.39 -15.07 -0.03
C SER A 72 -4.81 -14.70 1.39
N ALA A 73 -6.06 -14.30 1.59
CA ALA A 73 -6.59 -13.98 2.91
C ALA A 73 -6.56 -15.18 3.87
N THR A 74 -6.83 -16.40 3.37
CA THR A 74 -6.70 -17.64 4.15
C THR A 74 -5.26 -17.88 4.60
N LEU A 75 -4.28 -17.64 3.70
CA LEU A 75 -2.85 -17.80 4.01
C LEU A 75 -2.31 -16.73 4.96
N GLU A 76 -2.89 -15.52 4.96
CA GLU A 76 -2.55 -14.42 5.86
C GLU A 76 -3.20 -14.56 7.24
N SER A 77 -4.31 -15.32 7.35
CA SER A 77 -5.09 -15.45 8.57
C SER A 77 -4.42 -16.35 9.59
N THR A 78 -4.37 -15.89 10.85
CA THR A 78 -3.92 -16.69 12.00
C THR A 78 -5.04 -17.57 12.58
N HIS A 79 -6.28 -17.40 12.15
CA HIS A 79 -7.45 -18.15 12.60
C HIS A 79 -8.20 -18.74 11.41
N PRO A 80 -8.33 -20.08 11.33
CA PRO A 80 -9.05 -20.73 10.25
C PRO A 80 -10.57 -20.56 10.43
N GLN A 81 -11.16 -19.62 9.73
CA GLN A 81 -12.60 -19.59 9.48
C GLN A 81 -12.81 -19.91 8.00
N GLU A 82 -13.54 -20.99 7.70
CA GLU A 82 -13.92 -21.47 6.36
C GLU A 82 -12.82 -21.29 5.30
N GLU A 83 -11.86 -22.19 5.33
CA GLU A 83 -10.66 -22.14 4.49
C GLU A 83 -10.98 -22.42 3.02
N PHE A 84 -10.68 -21.46 2.15
CA PHE A 84 -10.57 -21.76 0.71
C PHE A 84 -9.28 -22.55 0.46
N LYS A 85 -9.43 -23.86 0.23
CA LYS A 85 -8.30 -24.80 0.18
C LYS A 85 -7.52 -24.70 -1.13
N LEU A 86 -6.23 -25.10 -1.09
CA LEU A 86 -5.38 -25.18 -2.29
C LEU A 86 -5.97 -26.12 -3.36
N GLU A 87 -6.57 -27.25 -2.95
CA GLU A 87 -7.24 -28.19 -3.85
C GLU A 87 -8.41 -27.55 -4.59
N ASP A 88 -9.13 -26.64 -3.94
CA ASP A 88 -10.21 -25.89 -4.55
C ASP A 88 -9.66 -24.86 -5.53
N LEU A 89 -8.60 -24.15 -5.15
CA LEU A 89 -7.95 -23.20 -6.06
C LEU A 89 -7.44 -23.90 -7.34
N LYS A 90 -6.85 -25.09 -7.24
CA LYS A 90 -6.36 -25.87 -8.40
C LYS A 90 -7.46 -26.22 -9.39
N LYS A 91 -8.72 -26.28 -8.99
CA LYS A 91 -9.87 -26.49 -9.91
C LYS A 91 -10.05 -25.33 -10.90
N LEU A 92 -9.43 -24.15 -10.63
CA LEU A 92 -9.49 -22.99 -11.50
C LEU A 92 -8.46 -23.02 -12.65
N GLU A 93 -7.43 -23.87 -12.56
CA GLU A 93 -6.38 -23.96 -13.58
C GLU A 93 -6.93 -24.19 -14.99
N PRO A 94 -7.83 -25.18 -15.25
CA PRO A 94 -8.39 -25.39 -16.57
C PRO A 94 -9.27 -24.24 -17.05
N ILE A 95 -9.87 -23.45 -16.12
CA ILE A 95 -10.67 -22.28 -16.45
C ILE A 95 -9.76 -21.18 -17.00
N ILE A 96 -8.66 -20.87 -16.31
CA ILE A 96 -7.69 -19.85 -16.74
C ILE A 96 -7.09 -20.24 -18.09
N LYS A 97 -6.67 -21.51 -18.24
CA LYS A 97 -6.03 -22.01 -19.45
C LYS A 97 -6.93 -21.95 -20.68
N ASN A 98 -8.23 -22.17 -20.50
CA ASN A 98 -9.20 -22.27 -21.59
C ASN A 98 -10.28 -21.17 -21.52
N ILE A 99 -9.97 -20.00 -21.00
CA ILE A 99 -10.97 -18.95 -20.74
C ILE A 99 -11.77 -18.56 -21.99
N LEU A 100 -11.16 -18.59 -23.17
CA LEU A 100 -11.83 -18.26 -24.44
C LEU A 100 -12.90 -19.27 -24.88
N THR A 101 -12.80 -20.51 -24.42
CA THR A 101 -13.70 -21.61 -24.77
C THR A 101 -14.49 -22.14 -23.58
N PHE A 102 -14.27 -21.56 -22.39
CA PHE A 102 -14.94 -22.00 -21.18
C PHE A 102 -16.42 -21.59 -21.22
N ASN A 103 -17.30 -22.59 -21.18
CA ASN A 103 -18.75 -22.42 -21.25
C ASN A 103 -19.50 -23.23 -20.18
N LYS A 104 -18.80 -23.65 -19.12
CA LYS A 104 -19.38 -24.39 -18.00
C LYS A 104 -19.68 -23.47 -16.85
N ASP A 105 -20.54 -23.91 -15.93
CA ASP A 105 -20.77 -23.19 -14.68
C ASP A 105 -19.49 -23.08 -13.86
N PHE A 106 -19.30 -21.91 -13.22
CA PHE A 106 -18.16 -21.69 -12.36
C PHE A 106 -18.27 -22.56 -11.10
N PRO A 107 -17.20 -23.26 -10.68
CA PRO A 107 -17.27 -24.30 -9.64
C PRO A 107 -17.58 -23.78 -8.23
N PHE A 108 -17.57 -22.48 -8.01
CA PHE A 108 -17.78 -21.87 -6.70
C PHE A 108 -18.86 -20.80 -6.77
N ASP A 109 -19.69 -20.71 -5.71
CA ASP A 109 -20.64 -19.61 -5.56
C ASP A 109 -19.93 -18.38 -4.96
N VAL A 110 -19.14 -17.72 -5.80
CA VAL A 110 -18.48 -16.47 -5.46
C VAL A 110 -19.05 -15.35 -6.33
N GLN A 111 -19.41 -14.25 -5.68
CA GLN A 111 -19.72 -13.03 -6.40
C GLN A 111 -18.39 -12.34 -6.75
N PRO A 112 -18.21 -11.84 -7.99
CA PRO A 112 -17.09 -10.96 -8.28
C PRO A 112 -17.16 -9.81 -7.29
N VAL A 113 -16.14 -9.65 -6.47
CA VAL A 113 -16.05 -8.46 -5.60
C VAL A 113 -16.16 -7.26 -6.53
N PRO A 114 -17.14 -6.35 -6.34
CA PRO A 114 -17.16 -5.11 -7.09
C PRO A 114 -15.79 -4.49 -6.86
N VAL A 115 -15.05 -4.34 -7.93
CA VAL A 115 -13.70 -3.82 -7.87
C VAL A 115 -13.84 -2.44 -7.25
N ARG A 116 -13.48 -2.30 -5.98
CA ARG A 116 -13.07 -1.00 -5.49
C ARG A 116 -11.94 -0.63 -6.42
N LYS A 117 -12.16 0.35 -7.31
CA LYS A 117 -11.05 0.95 -8.04
C LYS A 117 -10.00 1.17 -6.98
N ILE A 118 -8.81 0.57 -7.15
CA ILE A 118 -7.67 0.92 -6.33
C ILE A 118 -7.31 2.30 -6.85
N LEU A 119 -8.03 3.29 -6.31
CA LEU A 119 -7.79 4.69 -6.57
C LEU A 119 -6.38 4.95 -6.06
N ALA A 120 -5.56 5.57 -6.91
CA ALA A 120 -4.33 6.13 -6.42
C ALA A 120 -4.69 7.08 -5.26
N PRO A 121 -3.85 7.16 -4.20
CA PRO A 121 -4.11 8.13 -3.12
C PRO A 121 -4.35 9.52 -3.73
N GLY A 122 -5.58 10.04 -3.56
CA GLY A 122 -6.01 11.31 -4.15
C GLY A 122 -7.13 11.22 -5.21
N GLU A 123 -7.57 10.01 -5.63
CA GLU A 123 -8.81 9.83 -6.39
C GLU A 123 -9.92 9.37 -5.44
N GLU A 124 -10.73 10.30 -4.95
CA GLU A 124 -12.00 9.99 -4.30
C GLU A 124 -13.05 9.69 -5.38
N GLU A 125 -13.69 8.53 -5.31
CA GLU A 125 -14.91 8.28 -6.08
C GLU A 125 -15.99 9.25 -5.64
N ASN A 126 -16.47 10.09 -6.57
CA ASN A 126 -17.80 10.62 -6.48
C ASN A 126 -18.78 9.44 -6.67
N LEU A 127 -19.14 8.82 -5.57
CA LEU A 127 -20.31 7.96 -5.50
C LEU A 127 -21.53 8.89 -5.56
N GLU A 128 -22.01 9.18 -6.76
CA GLU A 128 -23.39 9.56 -6.94
C GLU A 128 -24.24 8.32 -6.62
N LEU A 129 -24.65 8.24 -5.36
CA LEU A 129 -25.79 7.43 -4.95
C LEU A 129 -27.01 8.14 -5.55
N GLU A 130 -27.63 7.52 -6.55
CA GLU A 130 -29.01 7.81 -6.89
C GLU A 130 -29.86 7.37 -5.68
N GLU A 131 -30.10 8.29 -4.76
CA GLU A 131 -31.14 8.16 -3.75
C GLU A 131 -32.45 8.70 -4.34
N GLU A 132 -33.40 7.80 -4.41
CA GLU A 132 -34.80 8.17 -4.64
C GLU A 132 -35.30 9.13 -3.53
N ASP A 133 -36.06 10.11 -3.96
CA ASP A 133 -36.64 11.20 -3.20
C ASP A 133 -37.31 10.78 -1.88
N ASP A 134 -36.97 11.44 -0.78
CA ASP A 134 -38.02 11.95 0.14
C ASP A 134 -37.59 13.26 0.83
N ALA A 135 -38.56 14.19 0.86
CA ALA A 135 -38.37 15.57 1.21
C ALA A 135 -38.31 15.84 2.71
N GLY A 136 -37.41 16.71 3.14
CA GLY A 136 -37.41 17.25 4.52
C GLY A 136 -36.47 18.42 4.76
N ALA A 137 -37.01 19.60 4.86
CA ALA A 137 -36.34 20.89 5.01
C ALA A 137 -35.51 21.07 6.29
N GLY A 138 -34.40 21.84 6.19
CA GLY A 138 -33.73 22.42 7.36
C GLY A 138 -32.37 23.05 7.11
N SER A 139 -32.35 24.26 6.70
CA SER A 139 -31.40 25.42 6.93
C SER A 139 -29.86 25.30 6.98
N PRO A 140 -29.18 26.38 6.56
CA PRO A 140 -27.79 26.37 6.12
C PRO A 140 -26.83 26.90 7.20
N ASP A 141 -25.62 26.38 7.24
CA ASP A 141 -24.44 27.21 7.51
C ASP A 141 -23.11 26.45 7.34
N SER A 142 -22.19 27.18 6.76
CA SER A 142 -20.75 26.98 6.57
C SER A 142 -20.31 26.30 5.26
N PHE A 143 -20.21 27.12 4.23
CA PHE A 143 -19.36 26.89 3.06
C PHE A 143 -17.88 26.83 3.49
N THR A 144 -17.32 25.63 3.57
CA THR A 144 -15.89 25.42 3.35
C THR A 144 -15.73 24.78 1.99
N THR A 145 -15.27 25.54 1.02
CA THR A 145 -14.83 25.07 -0.29
C THR A 145 -13.71 24.03 -0.10
N LYS A 146 -14.07 22.74 -0.13
CA LYS A 146 -13.08 21.66 -0.25
C LYS A 146 -12.51 21.68 -1.66
N VAL A 147 -11.22 21.94 -1.77
CA VAL A 147 -10.44 21.78 -2.99
C VAL A 147 -10.35 20.27 -3.27
N PRO A 148 -10.75 19.76 -4.45
CA PRO A 148 -10.64 18.34 -4.76
C PRO A 148 -9.16 17.93 -4.84
N GLY A 149 -8.74 16.88 -4.10
CA GLY A 149 -7.51 16.16 -4.38
C GLY A 149 -6.39 16.20 -3.34
N ALA A 150 -6.62 16.55 -2.09
CA ALA A 150 -5.58 16.41 -1.07
C ALA A 150 -5.80 15.13 -0.24
N PHE A 151 -4.95 14.13 -0.41
CA PHE A 151 -4.83 13.01 0.53
C PHE A 151 -4.46 13.57 1.91
N GLU A 152 -5.37 13.46 2.87
CA GLU A 152 -5.21 14.06 4.22
C GLU A 152 -4.22 13.27 5.11
N GLY A 153 -3.70 12.14 4.63
CA GLY A 153 -2.84 11.27 5.40
C GLY A 153 -3.60 10.41 6.43
N THR A 154 -2.85 9.62 7.19
CA THR A 154 -3.39 8.73 8.25
C THR A 154 -2.78 9.03 9.61
N LEU A 155 -2.54 10.32 9.90
CA LEU A 155 -1.90 10.73 11.14
C LEU A 155 -2.79 10.46 12.35
N LEU A 156 -2.19 9.95 13.41
CA LEU A 156 -2.86 9.60 14.65
C LEU A 156 -2.56 10.65 15.72
N PRO A 157 -3.51 10.92 16.64
CA PRO A 157 -3.28 11.83 17.74
C PRO A 157 -2.26 11.26 18.74
N ARG A 158 -1.68 12.13 19.56
CA ARG A 158 -0.77 11.72 20.63
C ARG A 158 -1.47 10.80 21.62
N LEU A 159 -0.77 9.74 22.04
CA LEU A 159 -1.22 8.87 23.11
C LEU A 159 -1.32 9.65 24.44
N PRO A 160 -2.20 9.19 25.36
CA PRO A 160 -2.20 9.69 26.74
C PRO A 160 -0.82 9.52 27.40
N SER A 161 -0.40 10.50 28.20
CA SER A 161 0.83 10.35 28.97
C SER A 161 0.65 9.30 30.07
N GLU A 162 1.72 8.54 30.29
CA GLU A 162 1.80 7.57 31.38
C GLU A 162 2.98 7.91 32.29
N PRO A 163 2.84 7.81 33.64
CA PRO A 163 3.92 8.12 34.55
C PRO A 163 5.21 7.33 34.26
N LYS A 164 6.34 8.02 34.23
CA LYS A 164 7.67 7.46 33.92
C LYS A 164 7.84 6.93 32.48
N MET A 165 6.92 7.22 31.58
CA MET A 165 7.01 6.87 30.17
C MET A 165 7.28 8.13 29.33
N THR A 166 7.96 7.94 28.21
CA THR A 166 8.29 9.02 27.29
C THR A 166 7.54 8.83 25.97
N LEU A 167 6.86 9.86 25.52
CA LEU A 167 6.29 9.95 24.17
C LEU A 167 7.20 10.75 23.26
N LEU A 168 7.20 10.41 21.99
CA LEU A 168 8.00 11.07 20.95
C LEU A 168 7.11 11.66 19.88
N THR A 169 7.28 12.94 19.62
CA THR A 169 6.77 13.63 18.42
C THR A 169 7.94 13.87 17.47
N ILE A 170 7.77 13.53 16.20
CA ILE A 170 8.74 13.81 15.14
C ILE A 170 8.12 14.77 14.15
N ASN A 171 8.64 15.98 14.08
CA ASN A 171 8.32 16.91 13.00
C ASN A 171 9.18 16.55 11.80
N ILE A 172 8.54 16.24 10.68
CA ILE A 172 9.20 16.05 9.39
C ILE A 172 9.28 17.43 8.72
N GLU A 173 10.44 18.07 8.76
CA GLU A 173 10.62 19.42 8.23
C GLU A 173 10.68 19.39 6.69
N LYS A 174 11.67 18.70 6.11
CA LYS A 174 11.90 18.64 4.67
C LYS A 174 12.79 17.48 4.26
N ILE A 175 12.74 17.11 2.98
CA ILE A 175 13.62 16.11 2.38
C ILE A 175 14.39 16.70 1.21
N GLY A 176 15.70 16.44 1.15
CA GLY A 176 16.59 16.89 0.08
C GLY A 176 16.70 15.87 -1.04
N LEU A 177 16.41 16.25 -2.29
CA LEU A 177 16.48 15.39 -3.48
C LEU A 177 17.00 16.20 -4.67
N LYS A 178 17.68 15.55 -5.61
CA LYS A 178 18.12 16.21 -6.85
C LYS A 178 16.98 16.58 -7.79
N ASP A 179 15.87 15.88 -7.69
CA ASP A 179 14.70 15.95 -8.57
C ASP A 179 13.40 16.11 -7.74
N ALA A 180 13.44 16.90 -6.69
CA ALA A 180 12.32 17.13 -5.78
C ALA A 180 11.10 17.69 -6.54
N GLY A 181 11.29 18.65 -7.43
CA GLY A 181 10.23 19.23 -8.24
C GLY A 181 9.48 18.25 -9.14
N GLN A 182 10.10 17.11 -9.49
CA GLN A 182 9.50 16.07 -10.34
C GLN A 182 8.65 15.06 -9.57
N CYS A 183 8.64 15.11 -8.23
CA CYS A 183 7.80 14.24 -7.42
C CYS A 183 6.34 14.71 -7.51
N ILE A 184 5.45 13.83 -7.93
CA ILE A 184 4.01 14.10 -8.01
C ILE A 184 3.38 13.51 -6.75
N ASP A 185 2.56 14.31 -6.08
CA ASP A 185 1.86 13.95 -4.85
C ASP A 185 2.75 13.21 -3.82
N PRO A 186 3.89 13.84 -3.42
CA PRO A 186 4.81 13.20 -2.51
C PRO A 186 4.25 13.20 -1.08
N TYR A 187 4.40 12.06 -0.40
CA TYR A 187 4.13 11.90 1.03
C TYR A 187 5.14 10.95 1.65
N ILE A 188 5.20 10.92 2.98
CA ILE A 188 6.10 10.04 3.73
C ILE A 188 5.27 9.07 4.56
N SER A 189 5.55 7.77 4.38
CA SER A 189 5.05 6.72 5.27
C SER A 189 6.03 6.49 6.41
N VAL A 190 5.54 6.51 7.64
CA VAL A 190 6.32 6.32 8.86
C VAL A 190 5.90 5.02 9.53
N SER A 191 6.86 4.13 9.78
CA SER A 191 6.64 2.86 10.46
C SER A 191 7.73 2.58 11.47
N ILE A 192 7.42 1.82 12.53
CA ILE A 192 8.41 1.36 13.51
C ILE A 192 8.57 -0.14 13.33
N LYS A 193 9.80 -0.58 13.12
CA LYS A 193 10.13 -1.99 12.88
C LYS A 193 11.13 -2.51 13.90
N ASP A 194 11.05 -3.79 14.19
CA ASP A 194 12.07 -4.50 14.95
C ASP A 194 13.29 -4.89 14.05
N LEU A 195 14.25 -5.61 14.61
CA LEU A 195 15.44 -6.13 13.89
C LEU A 195 15.08 -7.10 12.75
N ASN A 196 13.92 -7.71 12.79
CA ASN A 196 13.45 -8.66 11.77
C ASN A 196 12.62 -7.97 10.68
N GLY A 197 12.32 -6.68 10.85
CA GLY A 197 11.48 -5.91 9.94
C GLY A 197 9.98 -6.05 10.22
N ILE A 198 9.61 -6.55 11.41
CA ILE A 198 8.20 -6.69 11.83
C ILE A 198 7.70 -5.35 12.36
N ASP A 199 6.46 -4.99 11.98
CA ASP A 199 5.81 -3.77 12.46
C ASP A 199 5.54 -3.82 13.96
N LEU A 200 5.93 -2.77 14.66
CA LEU A 200 5.69 -2.61 16.08
C LEU A 200 4.50 -1.71 16.41
N ASN A 201 3.98 -0.98 15.42
CA ASN A 201 2.79 -0.14 15.51
C ASN A 201 2.16 0.05 14.12
N HIS A 202 1.01 0.74 14.08
CA HIS A 202 0.37 1.12 12.82
C HIS A 202 1.24 2.11 12.04
N MET A 203 1.39 1.87 10.73
CA MET A 203 2.03 2.81 9.82
C MET A 203 1.18 4.08 9.69
N GLN A 204 1.84 5.23 9.62
CA GLN A 204 1.20 6.53 9.43
C GLN A 204 1.73 7.18 8.15
N ASP A 205 0.84 7.74 7.35
CA ASP A 205 1.17 8.48 6.15
C ASP A 205 0.95 9.98 6.40
N THR A 206 1.90 10.80 5.98
CA THR A 206 1.71 12.26 5.98
C THR A 206 0.69 12.66 4.92
N PRO A 207 0.04 13.82 5.05
CA PRO A 207 -0.66 14.42 3.93
C PRO A 207 0.26 14.60 2.72
N VAL A 208 -0.33 14.56 1.52
CA VAL A 208 0.37 14.92 0.29
C VAL A 208 0.74 16.39 0.33
N VAL A 209 1.97 16.70 -0.06
CA VAL A 209 2.44 18.08 -0.05
C VAL A 209 2.67 18.63 -1.44
N SER A 210 2.26 19.88 -1.64
CA SER A 210 2.44 20.64 -2.88
C SER A 210 3.67 21.58 -2.84
N ARG A 211 4.16 21.93 -1.64
CA ARG A 211 5.29 22.85 -1.49
C ARG A 211 6.62 22.17 -1.80
N LYS A 212 7.08 22.36 -3.04
CA LYS A 212 8.31 21.77 -3.58
C LYS A 212 9.19 22.86 -4.16
N GLU A 213 10.47 22.72 -3.95
CA GLU A 213 11.55 23.46 -4.60
C GLU A 213 12.31 22.51 -5.53
N ASP A 214 13.30 22.98 -6.27
CA ASP A 214 14.07 22.10 -7.19
C ASP A 214 14.77 20.95 -6.46
N THR A 215 15.23 21.21 -5.22
CA THR A 215 16.05 20.29 -4.42
C THR A 215 15.41 19.89 -3.09
N TYR A 216 14.28 20.47 -2.70
CA TYR A 216 13.61 20.18 -1.42
C TYR A 216 12.10 19.98 -1.58
N ILE A 217 11.56 19.07 -0.80
CA ILE A 217 10.13 18.92 -0.55
C ILE A 217 9.90 19.26 0.92
N HIS A 218 9.02 20.23 1.21
CA HIS A 218 8.72 20.70 2.56
C HIS A 218 7.44 20.09 3.08
N PHE A 219 7.53 19.37 4.20
CA PHE A 219 6.40 18.72 4.86
C PHE A 219 5.86 19.57 6.02
N ASN A 220 6.71 19.90 7.00
CA ASN A 220 6.34 20.58 8.24
C ASN A 220 5.15 19.90 8.95
N VAL A 221 5.24 18.60 9.12
CA VAL A 221 4.18 17.74 9.67
C VAL A 221 4.68 17.01 10.90
N ASP A 222 3.88 17.04 11.97
CA ASP A 222 4.15 16.33 13.21
C ASP A 222 3.60 14.89 13.12
N ILE A 223 4.43 13.92 13.48
CA ILE A 223 4.08 12.51 13.61
C ILE A 223 4.15 12.13 15.09
N GLU A 224 3.03 11.70 15.64
CA GLU A 224 2.96 11.20 17.01
C GLU A 224 3.27 9.70 17.03
N ILE A 225 4.36 9.33 17.65
CA ILE A 225 4.76 7.91 17.74
C ILE A 225 3.80 7.17 18.66
N GLN A 226 3.13 6.15 18.13
CA GLN A 226 2.04 5.42 18.78
C GLN A 226 2.57 4.32 19.71
N LYS A 227 3.67 4.60 20.42
CA LYS A 227 4.24 3.72 21.43
C LYS A 227 5.20 4.48 22.33
N HIS A 228 5.16 4.22 23.62
CA HIS A 228 6.14 4.78 24.55
C HIS A 228 7.53 4.22 24.26
N LEU A 229 8.57 5.07 24.35
CA LEU A 229 9.94 4.68 24.00
C LEU A 229 10.46 3.51 24.83
N GLU A 230 10.07 3.45 26.09
CA GLU A 230 10.47 2.37 27.03
C GLU A 230 9.88 1.00 26.67
N ARG A 231 8.79 0.99 25.88
CA ARG A 231 8.13 -0.25 25.40
C ARG A 231 8.66 -0.71 24.05
N LEU A 232 9.57 0.01 23.44
CA LEU A 232 10.19 -0.40 22.19
C LEU A 232 11.35 -1.39 22.47
N PRO A 233 11.42 -2.50 21.73
CA PRO A 233 12.50 -3.48 21.90
C PRO A 233 13.84 -2.89 21.46
N LYS A 234 14.92 -3.40 22.02
CA LYS A 234 16.29 -3.05 21.57
C LYS A 234 16.45 -3.38 20.09
N GLY A 235 17.02 -2.45 19.34
CA GLY A 235 17.23 -2.57 17.90
C GLY A 235 16.01 -2.23 17.06
N ALA A 236 14.90 -1.74 17.66
CA ALA A 236 13.85 -1.11 16.90
C ALA A 236 14.39 0.12 16.17
N ALA A 237 13.78 0.47 15.03
CA ALA A 237 14.10 1.69 14.30
C ALA A 237 12.81 2.26 13.66
N ILE A 238 12.81 3.58 13.49
CA ILE A 238 11.75 4.33 12.84
C ILE A 238 12.14 4.50 11.39
N PHE A 239 11.30 4.04 10.46
CA PHE A 239 11.52 4.13 9.03
C PHE A 239 10.64 5.20 8.41
N PHE A 240 11.21 5.92 7.45
CA PHE A 240 10.58 6.98 6.67
C PHE A 240 10.71 6.64 5.20
N GLU A 241 9.62 6.32 4.52
CA GLU A 241 9.61 6.01 3.10
C GLU A 241 8.98 7.16 2.32
N LEU A 242 9.77 7.85 1.50
CA LEU A 242 9.22 8.84 0.57
C LEU A 242 8.51 8.11 -0.57
N LYS A 243 7.24 8.36 -0.70
CA LYS A 243 6.38 7.85 -1.76
C LYS A 243 5.94 8.97 -2.69
N HIS A 244 5.77 8.65 -3.96
CA HIS A 244 5.29 9.59 -4.96
C HIS A 244 4.50 8.88 -6.04
N TYR A 245 3.56 9.58 -6.64
CA TYR A 245 2.75 9.06 -7.74
C TYR A 245 3.52 9.03 -9.06
N LYS A 246 3.33 7.97 -9.85
CA LYS A 246 3.91 7.79 -11.19
C LYS A 246 2.81 7.74 -12.24
N PRO A 247 2.51 8.86 -12.93
CA PRO A 247 1.39 8.97 -13.88
C PRO A 247 1.44 7.92 -14.98
N LYS A 248 2.63 7.71 -15.57
CA LYS A 248 2.82 6.73 -16.67
C LYS A 248 2.49 5.29 -16.25
N LYS A 249 2.63 4.98 -14.98
CA LYS A 249 2.39 3.63 -14.42
C LYS A 249 1.12 3.57 -13.58
N ARG A 250 0.50 4.71 -13.30
CA ARG A 250 -0.72 4.88 -12.50
C ARG A 250 -0.65 4.22 -11.11
N PHE A 251 0.51 4.28 -10.46
CA PHE A 251 0.66 3.81 -9.09
C PHE A 251 1.63 4.67 -8.30
N THR A 252 1.47 4.63 -6.97
CA THR A 252 2.40 5.23 -6.02
C THR A 252 3.55 4.27 -5.75
N SER A 253 4.77 4.77 -5.73
CA SER A 253 5.95 3.95 -5.45
C SER A 253 6.90 4.65 -4.50
N THR A 254 7.57 3.86 -3.64
CA THR A 254 8.68 4.34 -2.83
C THR A 254 9.81 4.83 -3.74
N LYS A 255 10.29 6.05 -3.51
CA LYS A 255 11.43 6.65 -4.20
C LYS A 255 12.74 6.38 -3.47
N CYS A 256 12.75 6.61 -2.19
CA CYS A 256 13.85 6.38 -1.27
C CYS A 256 13.31 6.19 0.15
N PHE A 257 14.19 5.81 1.07
CA PHE A 257 13.87 5.70 2.48
C PHE A 257 14.99 6.25 3.35
N ALA A 258 14.65 6.55 4.58
CA ALA A 258 15.55 6.85 5.67
C ALA A 258 15.13 6.03 6.89
N PHE A 259 16.00 5.91 7.87
CA PHE A 259 15.64 5.35 9.17
C PHE A 259 16.40 6.06 10.27
N MET A 260 15.90 5.96 11.48
CA MET A 260 16.48 6.48 12.69
C MET A 260 16.49 5.38 13.75
N GLU A 261 17.63 5.12 14.34
CA GLU A 261 17.79 4.13 15.41
C GLU A 261 17.39 4.70 16.76
N MET A 262 17.13 3.82 17.73
CA MET A 262 16.64 4.23 19.05
C MET A 262 17.64 5.08 19.83
N ASP A 263 18.93 4.89 19.62
CA ASP A 263 20.02 5.66 20.27
C ASP A 263 20.21 7.07 19.68
N GLU A 264 19.62 7.32 18.50
CA GLU A 264 19.58 8.64 17.87
C GLU A 264 18.42 9.52 18.38
N ILE A 265 17.53 8.96 19.21
CA ILE A 265 16.39 9.69 19.75
C ILE A 265 16.85 10.63 20.85
N LYS A 266 16.91 11.94 20.50
CA LYS A 266 17.29 13.04 21.40
C LYS A 266 16.49 14.29 21.05
N PRO A 267 16.08 15.11 22.02
CA PRO A 267 15.38 16.35 21.72
C PRO A 267 16.16 17.26 20.77
N GLY A 268 15.52 17.80 19.77
CA GLY A 268 16.11 18.77 18.85
C GLY A 268 16.14 18.31 17.39
N PRO A 269 16.84 19.07 16.53
CA PRO A 269 16.96 18.75 15.12
C PRO A 269 17.91 17.56 14.89
N ILE A 270 17.56 16.72 13.93
CA ILE A 270 18.41 15.63 13.43
C ILE A 270 18.28 15.54 11.90
N ILE A 271 19.35 15.12 11.25
CA ILE A 271 19.36 14.80 9.83
C ILE A 271 19.70 13.34 9.65
N VAL A 272 18.93 12.61 8.83
CA VAL A 272 19.14 11.20 8.54
C VAL A 272 19.37 10.99 7.06
N GLU A 273 20.26 10.07 6.71
CA GLU A 273 20.67 9.80 5.35
C GLU A 273 19.55 9.12 4.55
N LEU A 274 19.55 9.35 3.23
CA LEU A 274 18.61 8.74 2.30
C LEU A 274 19.24 7.56 1.56
N TYR A 275 18.51 6.45 1.54
CA TYR A 275 18.90 5.19 0.93
C TYR A 275 18.03 4.84 -0.27
N LYS A 276 18.59 4.04 -1.17
CA LYS A 276 17.88 3.54 -2.37
C LYS A 276 16.86 2.48 -1.97
N LYS A 277 15.72 2.50 -2.65
CA LYS A 277 14.76 1.38 -2.61
C LYS A 277 15.33 0.09 -3.20
N PRO A 278 14.79 -1.12 -2.83
CA PRO A 278 13.70 -1.32 -1.88
C PRO A 278 14.13 -1.00 -0.45
N THR A 279 13.15 -0.71 0.42
CA THR A 279 13.42 -0.43 1.83
C THR A 279 13.96 -1.67 2.51
N ASP A 280 15.15 -1.55 3.08
CA ASP A 280 15.77 -2.64 3.84
C ASP A 280 15.48 -2.48 5.34
N PHE A 281 14.34 -3.00 5.76
CA PHE A 281 13.93 -2.95 7.18
C PHE A 281 14.86 -3.70 8.12
N LYS A 282 15.70 -4.63 7.60
CA LYS A 282 16.68 -5.37 8.37
C LYS A 282 18.06 -4.70 8.43
N ARG A 283 18.23 -3.59 7.72
CA ARG A 283 19.44 -2.74 7.65
C ARG A 283 20.73 -3.51 7.32
N LYS A 284 20.61 -4.58 6.49
CA LYS A 284 21.75 -5.44 6.10
C LYS A 284 22.46 -4.96 4.85
N LYS A 285 21.75 -4.31 3.92
CA LYS A 285 22.28 -3.88 2.61
C LYS A 285 21.84 -2.44 2.33
N LEU A 286 22.48 -1.50 2.99
CA LEU A 286 22.18 -0.07 2.85
C LEU A 286 22.99 0.51 1.69
N ASN A 287 22.33 1.11 0.72
CA ASN A 287 22.94 1.82 -0.39
C ASN A 287 22.46 3.27 -0.39
N LEU A 288 23.37 4.22 -0.22
CA LEU A 288 23.04 5.64 -0.29
C LEU A 288 22.33 5.99 -1.59
N LEU A 289 21.34 6.88 -1.51
CA LEU A 289 20.56 7.31 -2.68
C LEU A 289 21.45 7.92 -3.76
N THR A 290 22.47 8.64 -3.36
CA THR A 290 23.47 9.29 -4.25
C THR A 290 24.88 9.10 -3.68
N LYS A 291 25.92 9.35 -4.52
CA LYS A 291 27.34 9.27 -4.08
C LYS A 291 27.64 10.22 -2.92
N LYS A 292 27.07 11.43 -2.94
CA LYS A 292 27.10 12.36 -1.81
C LYS A 292 25.78 12.18 -1.05
N PRO A 293 25.78 12.03 0.29
CA PRO A 293 24.56 11.83 1.05
C PRO A 293 23.54 12.95 0.79
N LEU A 294 22.28 12.57 0.71
CA LEU A 294 21.13 13.47 0.79
C LEU A 294 20.37 13.14 2.07
N TYR A 295 19.64 14.10 2.62
CA TYR A 295 19.13 14.00 3.97
C TYR A 295 17.65 14.27 4.08
N LEU A 296 17.01 13.57 5.02
CA LEU A 296 15.74 13.92 5.61
C LEU A 296 16.00 14.74 6.88
N HIS A 297 15.38 15.92 6.97
CA HIS A 297 15.49 16.82 8.10
C HIS A 297 14.31 16.63 9.03
N LEU A 298 14.59 16.29 10.27
CA LEU A 298 13.61 15.99 11.31
C LEU A 298 13.88 16.86 12.55
N ARG A 299 12.83 17.04 13.35
CA ARG A 299 12.96 17.63 14.70
C ARG A 299 12.23 16.72 15.68
N GLN A 300 12.90 16.38 16.75
CA GLN A 300 12.38 15.48 17.78
C GLN A 300 11.95 16.25 19.02
N THR A 301 10.78 15.93 19.55
CA THR A 301 10.28 16.44 20.82
C THR A 301 9.92 15.27 21.72
N LEU A 302 10.53 15.23 22.91
CA LEU A 302 10.26 14.20 23.92
C LEU A 302 9.30 14.78 24.97
N HIS A 303 8.22 14.05 25.26
CA HIS A 303 7.23 14.39 26.26
C HIS A 303 7.36 13.41 27.43
N LYS A 304 7.81 13.94 28.57
CA LYS A 304 7.98 13.18 29.84
C LYS A 304 7.04 13.77 30.88
N GLU A 305 6.37 12.94 31.63
CA GLU A 305 5.71 13.30 32.88
C GLU A 305 6.55 12.91 34.09
#